data_cd43e2639655233fd5c65df44a959b17
#
_entry.id   cd43e2639655233fd5c65df44a959b17
#
_cell.length_a   1.000
_cell.length_b   1.000
_cell.length_c   1.000
_cell.angle_alpha   90.00
_cell.angle_beta   90.00
_cell.angle_gamma   90.00
#
_symmetry.space_group_name_H-M   'P 1'
#
loop_
_entity.id
_entity.type
_entity.pdbx_description
1 polymer ?
#
loop_
_entity_poly.entity_id
_entity_poly.type
_entity_poly.pdbx_seq_one_letter_code
_entity_poly.pdbx_strand_id
1 'polypeptide(L)' 'MLNPLRSEADAFRVLIYAIAIVAVIVVIVLIARAL' A
#
# COMPACT_ATOMS: atom_id res chain seq x y z
N MET A 1 23.72 7.09 7.49
CA MET A 1 23.52 5.81 7.91
C MET A 1 22.15 5.52 8.43
N LEU A 2 21.63 4.44 8.08
CA LEU A 2 20.29 4.12 8.43
C LEU A 2 20.21 3.62 9.86
N ASN A 3 19.32 4.18 10.62
CA ASN A 3 19.02 3.77 11.90
C ASN A 3 18.04 2.64 11.81
N PRO A 4 18.09 1.61 12.62
CA PRO A 4 17.16 0.51 12.59
C PRO A 4 15.71 0.95 12.74
N LEU A 5 15.45 1.93 13.54
CA LEU A 5 14.10 2.43 13.70
C LEU A 5 13.59 3.11 12.43
N ARG A 6 14.46 3.82 11.76
CA ARG A 6 14.09 4.46 10.51
C ARG A 6 13.85 3.44 9.43
N SER A 7 14.66 2.40 9.40
CA SER A 7 14.49 1.35 8.42
C SER A 7 13.17 0.63 8.61
N GLU A 8 12.75 0.40 9.83
CA GLU A 8 11.49 -0.22 10.11
C GLU A 8 10.33 0.67 9.70
N ALA A 9 10.45 1.94 9.97
CA ALA A 9 9.41 2.90 9.61
C ALA A 9 9.26 3.00 8.10
N ASP A 10 10.36 2.99 7.38
CA ASP A 10 10.33 3.05 5.93
C ASP A 10 9.70 1.79 5.35
N ALA A 11 10.03 0.63 5.87
CA ALA A 11 9.44 -0.61 5.41
C ALA A 11 7.94 -0.63 5.67
N PHE A 12 7.53 -0.14 6.80
CA PHE A 12 6.12 -0.06 7.15
C PHE A 12 5.37 0.88 6.22
N ARG A 13 5.95 2.00 5.88
CA ARG A 13 5.35 2.94 4.94
C ARG A 13 5.18 2.33 3.57
N VAL A 14 6.19 1.63 3.09
CA VAL A 14 6.11 0.97 1.79
C VAL A 14 5.00 -0.07 1.81
N LEU A 15 4.87 -0.80 2.89
CA LEU A 15 3.83 -1.80 3.02
C LEU A 15 2.45 -1.15 3.00
N ILE A 16 2.27 -0.06 3.70
CA ILE A 16 1.00 0.67 3.71
C ILE A 16 0.66 1.18 2.33
N TYR A 17 1.62 1.73 1.60
CA TYR A 17 1.38 2.22 0.26
C TYR A 17 1.01 1.07 -0.68
N ALA A 18 1.69 -0.06 -0.55
CA ALA A 18 1.37 -1.21 -1.37
C ALA A 18 -0.05 -1.70 -1.13
N ILE A 19 -0.45 -1.78 0.12
CA ILE A 19 -1.80 -2.19 0.49
C ILE A 19 -2.82 -1.19 -0.04
N ALA A 20 -2.54 0.09 0.09
CA ALA A 20 -3.45 1.14 -0.37
C ALA A 20 -3.63 1.06 -1.89
N ILE A 21 -2.57 0.84 -2.63
CA ILE A 21 -2.64 0.73 -4.08
C ILE A 21 -3.47 -0.49 -4.48
N VAL A 22 -3.22 -1.61 -3.84
CA VAL A 22 -3.98 -2.82 -4.13
C VAL A 22 -5.46 -2.62 -3.80
N ALA A 23 -5.75 -1.98 -2.68
CA ALA A 23 -7.13 -1.71 -2.29
C ALA A 23 -7.85 -0.84 -3.31
N VAL A 24 -7.18 0.19 -3.81
CA VAL A 24 -7.75 1.07 -4.81
C VAL A 24 -8.02 0.29 -6.11
N ILE A 25 -7.09 -0.53 -6.52
CA ILE A 25 -7.25 -1.32 -7.73
C ILE A 25 -8.45 -2.28 -7.58
N VAL A 26 -8.56 -2.93 -6.44
CA VAL A 26 -9.66 -3.86 -6.19
C VAL A 26 -11.00 -3.12 -6.24
N VAL A 27 -11.08 -1.96 -5.62
CA VAL A 27 -12.30 -1.16 -5.63
C VAL A 27 -12.68 -0.77 -7.05
N ILE A 28 -11.72 -0.32 -7.84
CA ILE A 28 -11.96 0.06 -9.21
C ILE A 28 -12.47 -1.13 -10.01
N VAL A 29 -11.85 -2.28 -9.85
CA VAL A 29 -12.27 -3.48 -10.57
C VAL A 29 -13.69 -3.90 -10.17
N LEU A 30 -14.01 -3.83 -8.88
CA LEU A 30 -15.34 -4.20 -8.42
C LEU A 30 -16.40 -3.25 -8.97
N ILE A 31 -16.11 -1.98 -9.01
CA ILE A 31 -17.03 -0.99 -9.57
C ILE A 31 -17.20 -1.26 -11.07
N ALA A 32 -16.14 -1.48 -11.78
CA ALA A 32 -16.20 -1.74 -13.21
C ALA A 32 -16.99 -3.00 -13.51
N ARG A 33 -16.86 -4.01 -12.69
CA ARG A 33 -17.60 -5.25 -12.90
C ARG A 33 -19.07 -5.10 -12.56
N ALA A 34 -19.40 -4.22 -11.65
CA ALA A 34 -20.77 -3.97 -11.27
C ALA A 34 -21.52 -3.15 -12.32
N LEU A 35 -20.78 -2.37 -13.06
CA LEU A 35 -21.36 -1.61 -14.14
C LEU A 35 -21.43 -2.46 -15.40
#